data_c8c1b734941c5c2f6d8399f0086d2a63
#
_entry.id   c8c1b734941c5c2f6d8399f0086d2a63
#
_cell.length_a   1.000
_cell.length_b   1.000
_cell.length_c   1.000
_cell.angle_alpha   90.00
_cell.angle_beta   90.00
_cell.angle_gamma   90.00
#
_symmetry.space_group_name_H-M   'P 1'
#
loop_
_entity.id
_entity.type
_entity.pdbx_description
1 polymer ?
#
loop_
_entity_poly.entity_id
_entity_poly.type
_entity_poly.pdbx_seq_one_letter_code
_entity_poly.pdbx_strand_id
1 'polypeptide(L)'
;MEGFDYENYYSKAIPFKIGSLNAAKMGQEVFTLGFPLGSIMGTQARLSTGRINSLYGIDEDPRLLQIGTPLQPGNSGGPLFNMGGEIVGIVVSGLNAKYFYDNLGIIPQNVNFAVKVNYLESLLSMLPGSDDLSKGAKGYNSVSLEIMVEQLNPYIVQVISTK
;
A
#
# COMPACT_ATOMS: atom_id res chain seq x y z
N MET A 1 31.12 -0.06 -6.56
CA MET A 1 29.76 -0.43 -6.14
C MET A 1 29.89 -0.96 -4.73
N GLU A 2 29.59 -0.13 -3.73
CA GLU A 2 29.53 -0.61 -2.36
C GLU A 2 28.34 -1.58 -2.27
N GLY A 3 28.62 -2.80 -1.81
CA GLY A 3 27.60 -3.84 -1.72
C GLY A 3 26.53 -3.42 -0.73
N PHE A 4 25.28 -3.59 -1.12
CA PHE A 4 24.14 -3.37 -0.24
C PHE A 4 24.26 -4.36 0.93
N ASP A 5 24.37 -3.85 2.16
CA ASP A 5 24.51 -4.67 3.37
C ASP A 5 23.15 -5.27 3.76
N TYR A 6 22.89 -6.44 3.23
CA TYR A 6 21.64 -7.18 3.47
C TYR A 6 21.45 -7.53 4.95
N GLU A 7 22.51 -7.87 5.69
CA GLU A 7 22.40 -8.28 7.10
C GLU A 7 21.95 -7.13 8.01
N ASN A 8 22.42 -5.91 7.74
CA ASN A 8 22.02 -4.73 8.51
C ASN A 8 20.63 -4.21 8.14
N TYR A 9 20.15 -4.47 6.94
CA TYR A 9 18.83 -4.04 6.46
C TYR A 9 17.71 -4.92 7.05
N TYR A 10 17.92 -6.22 7.12
CA TYR A 10 16.93 -7.17 7.68
C TYR A 10 16.93 -7.24 9.22
N SER A 11 17.88 -6.59 9.90
CA SER A 11 17.97 -6.61 11.36
C SER A 11 16.96 -5.66 12.04
N LYS A 12 16.29 -4.78 11.29
CA LYS A 12 15.30 -3.85 11.84
C LYS A 12 13.89 -4.38 11.58
N ALA A 13 13.23 -4.82 12.66
CA ALA A 13 11.81 -5.15 12.59
C ALA A 13 11.00 -3.97 12.04
N ILE A 14 10.12 -4.23 11.09
CA ILE A 14 9.19 -3.21 10.59
C ILE A 14 8.21 -2.84 11.70
N PRO A 15 7.84 -1.54 11.84
CA PRO A 15 6.99 -1.08 12.95
C PRO A 15 5.51 -1.41 12.75
N PHE A 16 5.14 -2.02 11.65
CA PHE A 16 3.75 -2.29 11.26
C PHE A 16 3.53 -3.78 11.06
N LYS A 17 2.29 -4.20 11.29
CA LYS A 17 1.86 -5.58 11.04
C LYS A 17 1.47 -5.78 9.59
N ILE A 18 1.78 -6.96 9.08
CA ILE A 18 1.16 -7.48 7.87
C ILE A 18 -0.17 -8.07 8.32
N GLY A 19 -1.27 -7.54 7.79
CA GLY A 19 -2.61 -8.00 8.14
C GLY A 19 -2.89 -9.39 7.56
N SER A 20 -3.84 -10.10 8.14
CA SER A 20 -4.32 -11.37 7.61
C SER A 20 -5.32 -11.16 6.45
N LEU A 21 -5.65 -12.25 5.74
CA LEU A 21 -6.67 -12.25 4.67
C LEU A 21 -8.01 -11.62 5.11
N ASN A 22 -8.38 -11.77 6.38
CA ASN A 22 -9.63 -11.25 6.94
C ASN A 22 -9.51 -9.82 7.48
N ALA A 23 -8.35 -9.18 7.35
CA ALA A 23 -8.12 -7.83 7.85
C ALA A 23 -8.81 -6.74 6.99
N ALA A 24 -9.14 -7.06 5.73
CA ALA A 24 -9.83 -6.16 4.83
C ALA A 24 -11.34 -6.41 4.84
N LYS A 25 -12.14 -5.35 5.07
CA LYS A 25 -13.61 -5.40 5.05
C LYS A 25 -14.16 -4.26 4.21
N MET A 26 -15.24 -4.52 3.49
CA MET A 26 -15.96 -3.46 2.75
C MET A 26 -16.44 -2.37 3.70
N GLY A 27 -16.27 -1.11 3.32
CA GLY A 27 -16.58 0.07 4.13
C GLY A 27 -15.49 0.48 5.12
N GLN A 28 -14.46 -0.35 5.34
CA GLN A 28 -13.35 -0.06 6.23
C GLN A 28 -12.54 1.15 5.74
N GLU A 29 -12.18 2.03 6.66
CA GLU A 29 -11.25 3.13 6.41
C GLU A 29 -9.85 2.62 6.18
N VAL A 30 -9.20 3.17 5.16
CA VAL A 30 -7.83 2.84 4.76
C VAL A 30 -7.07 4.09 4.36
N PHE A 31 -5.76 4.01 4.43
CA PHE A 31 -4.88 5.05 3.95
C PHE A 31 -3.63 4.47 3.30
N THR A 32 -2.97 5.27 2.49
CA THR A 32 -1.65 4.97 1.93
C THR A 32 -0.74 6.17 2.06
N LEU A 33 0.54 5.89 2.18
CA LEU A 33 1.63 6.86 2.11
C LEU A 33 2.46 6.54 0.87
N GLY A 34 2.76 7.54 0.06
CA GLY A 34 3.52 7.35 -1.16
C GLY A 34 4.11 8.67 -1.68
N PHE A 35 4.72 8.62 -2.86
CA PHE A 35 5.40 9.76 -3.49
C PHE A 35 4.75 10.10 -4.83
N PRO A 36 3.48 10.59 -4.81
CA PRO A 36 2.75 10.86 -6.03
C PRO A 36 3.43 11.96 -6.83
N LEU A 37 3.60 11.73 -8.16
CA LEU A 37 4.15 12.71 -9.09
C LEU A 37 5.48 13.32 -8.59
N GLY A 38 6.41 12.49 -8.11
CA GLY A 38 7.65 12.94 -7.44
C GLY A 38 8.46 13.97 -8.22
N SER A 39 8.44 13.93 -9.56
CA SER A 39 9.09 14.93 -10.42
C SER A 39 8.43 16.32 -10.36
N ILE A 40 7.18 16.41 -9.93
CA ILE A 40 6.40 17.65 -9.87
C ILE A 40 6.16 18.09 -8.43
N MET A 41 5.85 17.14 -7.55
CA MET A 41 5.40 17.41 -6.18
C MET A 41 6.51 17.29 -5.12
N GLY A 42 7.73 16.94 -5.53
CA GLY A 42 8.89 16.82 -4.64
C GLY A 42 8.99 15.44 -3.96
N THR A 43 9.93 15.33 -3.02
CA THR A 43 10.40 14.06 -2.42
C THR A 43 9.75 13.74 -1.07
N GLN A 44 8.75 14.52 -0.63
CA GLN A 44 8.03 14.24 0.62
C GLN A 44 6.90 13.26 0.37
N ALA A 45 6.78 12.25 1.25
CA ALA A 45 5.65 11.33 1.20
C ALA A 45 4.33 12.08 1.46
N ARG A 46 3.26 11.61 0.82
CA ARG A 46 1.92 12.19 0.91
C ARG A 46 0.92 11.16 1.36
N LEU A 47 0.04 11.58 2.23
CA LEU A 47 -1.08 10.82 2.72
C LEU A 47 -2.25 10.88 1.73
N SER A 48 -2.85 9.71 1.44
CA SER A 48 -4.15 9.61 0.79
C SER A 48 -5.04 8.69 1.61
N THR A 49 -6.26 9.12 1.90
CA THR A 49 -7.25 8.36 2.70
C THR A 49 -8.45 7.97 1.86
N GLY A 50 -9.13 6.90 2.24
CA GLY A 50 -10.34 6.44 1.58
C GLY A 50 -10.96 5.25 2.28
N ARG A 51 -11.75 4.47 1.54
CA ARG A 51 -12.41 3.26 2.05
C ARG A 51 -12.25 2.10 1.07
N ILE A 52 -12.36 0.89 1.58
CA ILE A 52 -12.54 -0.30 0.75
C ILE A 52 -13.98 -0.29 0.23
N ASN A 53 -14.14 -0.17 -1.08
CA ASN A 53 -15.45 -0.10 -1.74
C ASN A 53 -15.96 -1.48 -2.14
N SER A 54 -15.04 -2.41 -2.49
CA SER A 54 -15.34 -3.81 -2.83
C SER A 54 -14.18 -4.71 -2.44
N LEU A 55 -14.50 -5.96 -2.13
CA LEU A 55 -13.51 -7.03 -1.92
C LEU A 55 -13.11 -7.73 -3.23
N TYR A 56 -13.55 -7.20 -4.37
CA TYR A 56 -13.26 -7.71 -5.70
C TYR A 56 -12.81 -6.56 -6.61
N GLY A 57 -11.97 -6.89 -7.57
CA GLY A 57 -11.54 -5.98 -8.62
C GLY A 57 -12.48 -5.94 -9.82
N ILE A 58 -11.96 -5.54 -10.98
CA ILE A 58 -12.65 -5.58 -12.27
C ILE A 58 -12.95 -7.05 -12.59
N ASP A 59 -14.09 -7.30 -13.20
CA ASP A 59 -14.57 -8.64 -13.58
C ASP A 59 -14.54 -9.63 -12.41
N GLU A 60 -14.88 -9.12 -11.21
CA GLU A 60 -14.91 -9.89 -9.96
C GLU A 60 -13.57 -10.54 -9.60
N ASP A 61 -12.44 -9.91 -10.00
CA ASP A 61 -11.11 -10.41 -9.68
C ASP A 61 -10.92 -10.53 -8.15
N PRO A 62 -10.80 -11.76 -7.60
CA PRO A 62 -10.70 -11.98 -6.16
C PRO A 62 -9.36 -11.56 -5.56
N ARG A 63 -8.37 -11.26 -6.40
CA ARG A 63 -7.02 -10.83 -5.97
C ARG A 63 -6.98 -9.39 -5.52
N LEU A 64 -7.96 -8.58 -5.94
CA LEU A 64 -7.95 -7.14 -5.78
C LEU A 64 -8.99 -6.68 -4.75
N LEU A 65 -8.66 -5.57 -4.11
CA LEU A 65 -9.59 -4.70 -3.39
C LEU A 65 -9.86 -3.50 -4.27
N GLN A 66 -11.12 -3.13 -4.44
CA GLN A 66 -11.45 -1.81 -4.99
C GLN A 66 -11.46 -0.80 -3.85
N ILE A 67 -10.78 0.32 -4.03
CA ILE A 67 -10.65 1.38 -3.02
C ILE A 67 -11.05 2.74 -3.59
N GLY A 68 -11.67 3.55 -2.75
CA GLY A 68 -12.02 4.95 -3.04
C GLY A 68 -10.91 5.94 -2.66
N THR A 69 -9.71 5.44 -2.36
CA THR A 69 -8.56 6.27 -2.03
C THR A 69 -8.03 6.95 -3.30
N PRO A 70 -7.90 8.29 -3.36
CA PRO A 70 -7.30 8.96 -4.50
C PRO A 70 -5.85 8.52 -4.70
N LEU A 71 -5.53 8.06 -5.88
CA LEU A 71 -4.19 7.61 -6.25
C LEU A 71 -3.65 8.37 -7.45
N GLN A 72 -2.33 8.53 -7.48
CA GLN A 72 -1.59 9.12 -8.59
C GLN A 72 -0.38 8.23 -8.92
N PRO A 73 0.21 8.36 -10.12
CA PRO A 73 1.49 7.72 -10.43
C PRO A 73 2.53 8.04 -9.34
N GLY A 74 3.17 6.99 -8.80
CA GLY A 74 4.09 7.08 -7.66
C GLY A 74 3.51 6.56 -6.34
N ASN A 75 2.19 6.28 -6.27
CA ASN A 75 1.60 5.58 -5.13
C ASN A 75 1.65 4.05 -5.30
N SER A 76 1.74 3.57 -6.55
CA SER A 76 1.78 2.13 -6.86
C SER A 76 2.99 1.45 -6.22
N GLY A 77 2.78 0.25 -5.68
CA GLY A 77 3.77 -0.49 -4.89
C GLY A 77 3.78 -0.11 -3.42
N GLY A 78 3.13 0.99 -3.04
CA GLY A 78 3.01 1.44 -1.64
C GLY A 78 2.04 0.59 -0.83
N PRO A 79 2.18 0.58 0.50
CA PRO A 79 1.29 -0.14 1.40
C PRO A 79 -0.08 0.54 1.50
N LEU A 80 -1.14 -0.27 1.56
CA LEU A 80 -2.47 0.14 1.97
C LEU A 80 -2.67 -0.28 3.43
N PHE A 81 -2.80 0.68 4.32
CA PHE A 81 -3.00 0.46 5.75
C PHE A 81 -4.48 0.56 6.14
N ASN A 82 -4.90 -0.24 7.13
CA ASN A 82 -6.11 0.02 7.88
C ASN A 82 -5.84 1.00 9.05
N MET A 83 -6.89 1.41 9.76
CA MET A 83 -6.77 2.32 10.91
C MET A 83 -6.16 1.67 12.17
N GLY A 84 -5.81 0.39 12.12
CA GLY A 84 -4.99 -0.29 13.11
C GLY A 84 -3.49 -0.31 12.75
N GLY A 85 -3.08 0.33 11.64
CA GLY A 85 -1.70 0.34 11.16
C GLY A 85 -1.23 -0.99 10.56
N GLU A 86 -2.17 -1.85 10.17
CA GLU A 86 -1.86 -3.12 9.51
C GLU A 86 -1.91 -2.94 8.00
N ILE A 87 -0.96 -3.52 7.28
CA ILE A 87 -1.01 -3.60 5.81
C ILE A 87 -2.12 -4.57 5.42
N VAL A 88 -3.11 -4.08 4.69
CA VAL A 88 -4.24 -4.88 4.16
C VAL A 88 -4.14 -5.12 2.66
N GLY A 89 -3.22 -4.43 1.99
CA GLY A 89 -2.96 -4.60 0.57
C GLY A 89 -1.76 -3.78 0.09
N ILE A 90 -1.42 -3.98 -1.17
CA ILE A 90 -0.41 -3.19 -1.89
C ILE A 90 -1.12 -2.41 -2.99
N VAL A 91 -0.98 -1.10 -2.97
CA VAL A 91 -1.60 -0.21 -3.95
C VAL A 91 -1.10 -0.52 -5.36
N VAL A 92 -2.03 -0.68 -6.29
CA VAL A 92 -1.74 -0.73 -7.73
C VAL A 92 -2.40 0.47 -8.40
N SER A 93 -1.99 0.79 -9.62
CA SER A 93 -2.55 1.94 -10.33
C SER A 93 -4.08 1.83 -10.48
N GLY A 94 -4.73 2.97 -10.54
CA GLY A 94 -6.15 3.06 -10.92
C GLY A 94 -6.42 2.56 -12.33
N LEU A 95 -7.68 2.58 -12.70
CA LEU A 95 -8.12 2.30 -14.07
C LEU A 95 -7.38 3.19 -15.07
N ASN A 96 -7.05 2.62 -16.22
CA ASN A 96 -6.55 3.41 -17.35
C ASN A 96 -7.68 4.33 -17.86
N ALA A 97 -7.70 5.56 -17.38
CA ALA A 97 -8.73 6.56 -17.73
C ALA A 97 -8.84 6.75 -19.24
N LYS A 98 -7.71 6.69 -19.97
CA LYS A 98 -7.71 6.80 -21.44
C LYS A 98 -8.44 5.63 -22.08
N TYR A 99 -8.21 4.40 -21.64
CA TYR A 99 -8.89 3.22 -22.16
C TYR A 99 -10.42 3.32 -21.97
N PHE A 100 -10.87 3.77 -20.80
CA PHE A 100 -12.30 3.93 -20.51
C PHE A 100 -12.91 5.07 -21.32
N TYR A 101 -12.20 6.18 -21.50
CA TYR A 101 -12.68 7.28 -22.32
C TYR A 101 -12.81 6.86 -23.79
N ASP A 102 -11.78 6.21 -24.34
CA ASP A 102 -11.74 5.81 -25.76
C ASP A 102 -12.80 4.74 -26.09
N ASN A 103 -13.14 3.86 -25.15
CA ASN A 103 -14.06 2.74 -25.40
C ASN A 103 -15.49 2.99 -24.91
N LEU A 104 -15.68 3.76 -23.84
CA LEU A 104 -16.97 3.94 -23.19
C LEU A 104 -17.42 5.39 -23.07
N GLY A 105 -16.56 6.35 -23.44
CA GLY A 105 -16.85 7.78 -23.32
C GLY A 105 -16.93 8.29 -21.88
N ILE A 106 -16.45 7.51 -20.89
CA ILE A 106 -16.50 7.86 -19.47
C ILE A 106 -15.08 7.90 -18.88
N ILE A 107 -14.89 8.75 -17.86
CA ILE A 107 -13.68 8.77 -17.05
C ILE A 107 -14.08 8.34 -15.63
N PRO A 108 -13.74 7.11 -15.20
CA PRO A 108 -14.04 6.65 -13.86
C PRO A 108 -13.34 7.53 -12.82
N GLN A 109 -14.10 7.97 -11.80
CA GLN A 109 -13.57 8.78 -10.71
C GLN A 109 -13.34 7.91 -9.48
N ASN A 110 -12.16 7.99 -8.88
CA ASN A 110 -11.83 7.31 -7.62
C ASN A 110 -12.05 5.77 -7.64
N VAL A 111 -11.87 5.15 -8.80
CA VAL A 111 -11.87 3.71 -8.95
C VAL A 111 -10.42 3.25 -9.02
N ASN A 112 -9.91 2.85 -7.87
CA ASN A 112 -8.52 2.43 -7.69
C ASN A 112 -8.48 1.05 -7.06
N PHE A 113 -7.32 0.39 -7.11
CA PHE A 113 -7.19 -0.99 -6.66
C PHE A 113 -5.95 -1.19 -5.79
N ALA A 114 -6.03 -2.23 -4.95
CA ALA A 114 -4.90 -2.77 -4.22
C ALA A 114 -4.91 -4.29 -4.33
N VAL A 115 -3.75 -4.90 -4.47
CA VAL A 115 -3.60 -6.36 -4.35
C VAL A 115 -3.75 -6.73 -2.87
N LYS A 116 -4.54 -7.75 -2.58
CA LYS A 116 -4.79 -8.20 -1.21
C LYS A 116 -3.51 -8.68 -0.53
N VAL A 117 -3.43 -8.47 0.76
CA VAL A 117 -2.23 -8.74 1.59
C VAL A 117 -1.79 -10.21 1.59
N ASN A 118 -2.70 -11.17 1.40
CA ASN A 118 -2.35 -12.59 1.37
C ASN A 118 -1.36 -12.95 0.25
N TYR A 119 -1.34 -12.20 -0.85
CA TYR A 119 -0.34 -12.37 -1.91
C TYR A 119 1.04 -11.88 -1.47
N LEU A 120 1.10 -10.80 -0.68
CA LEU A 120 2.34 -10.35 -0.05
C LEU A 120 2.86 -11.40 0.96
N GLU A 121 1.98 -11.93 1.82
CA GLU A 121 2.34 -13.00 2.76
C GLU A 121 2.94 -14.22 2.03
N SER A 122 2.32 -14.63 0.91
CA SER A 122 2.81 -15.74 0.10
C SER A 122 4.20 -15.48 -0.49
N LEU A 123 4.49 -14.26 -0.92
CA LEU A 123 5.81 -13.88 -1.42
C LEU A 123 6.84 -13.83 -0.29
N LEU A 124 6.48 -13.25 0.84
CA LEU A 124 7.37 -13.14 2.00
C LEU A 124 7.75 -14.52 2.56
N SER A 125 6.82 -15.48 2.58
CA SER A 125 7.10 -16.85 3.06
C SER A 125 8.19 -17.58 2.27
N MET A 126 8.52 -17.10 1.06
CA MET A 126 9.61 -17.63 0.23
C MET A 126 10.98 -17.04 0.61
N LEU A 127 11.01 -15.98 1.41
CA LEU A 127 12.24 -15.30 1.79
C LEU A 127 12.80 -15.87 3.11
N PRO A 128 14.08 -16.23 3.18
CA PRO A 128 14.71 -16.63 4.44
C PRO A 128 14.59 -15.51 5.49
N GLY A 129 14.18 -15.84 6.71
CA GLY A 129 14.07 -14.87 7.82
C GLY A 129 12.82 -13.98 7.77
N SER A 130 11.89 -14.22 6.85
CA SER A 130 10.64 -13.43 6.76
C SER A 130 9.77 -13.50 8.01
N ASP A 131 9.84 -14.60 8.78
CA ASP A 131 9.12 -14.77 10.04
C ASP A 131 9.48 -13.72 11.09
N ASP A 132 10.64 -13.07 10.94
CA ASP A 132 11.13 -12.04 11.85
C ASP A 132 10.69 -10.63 11.47
N LEU A 133 10.24 -10.40 10.24
CA LEU A 133 9.92 -9.06 9.74
C LEU A 133 8.84 -8.34 10.55
N SER A 134 7.85 -9.08 11.07
CA SER A 134 6.76 -8.51 11.87
C SER A 134 6.93 -8.74 13.38
N LYS A 135 8.02 -9.37 13.83
CA LYS A 135 8.31 -9.53 15.25
C LYS A 135 8.56 -8.18 15.88
N GLY A 136 7.69 -7.79 16.81
CA GLY A 136 7.77 -6.49 17.50
C GLY A 136 6.94 -5.39 16.87
N ALA A 137 6.22 -5.65 15.77
CA ALA A 137 5.28 -4.71 15.20
C ALA A 137 4.20 -4.33 16.22
N LYS A 138 4.03 -3.02 16.44
CA LYS A 138 3.03 -2.48 17.36
C LYS A 138 1.68 -2.38 16.66
N GLY A 139 0.59 -2.68 17.39
CA GLY A 139 -0.75 -2.29 16.96
C GLY A 139 -0.98 -0.81 17.28
N TYR A 140 -1.71 -0.12 16.42
CA TYR A 140 -2.04 1.30 16.56
C TYR A 140 -3.48 1.51 17.04
N ASN A 141 -4.03 0.55 17.80
CA ASN A 141 -5.37 0.66 18.35
C ASN A 141 -5.49 1.91 19.21
N SER A 142 -6.50 2.73 18.93
CA SER A 142 -6.80 3.99 19.64
C SER A 142 -5.74 5.10 19.43
N VAL A 143 -4.91 5.01 18.41
CA VAL A 143 -3.96 6.08 18.01
C VAL A 143 -4.59 6.89 16.88
N SER A 144 -4.44 8.21 16.92
CA SER A 144 -4.95 9.05 15.83
C SER A 144 -4.16 8.84 14.53
N LEU A 145 -4.79 9.15 13.38
CA LEU A 145 -4.15 8.98 12.08
C LEU A 145 -2.87 9.81 11.96
N GLU A 146 -2.85 11.02 12.53
CA GLU A 146 -1.69 11.92 12.50
C GLU A 146 -0.48 11.28 13.18
N ILE A 147 -0.65 10.74 14.38
CA ILE A 147 0.41 10.06 15.13
C ILE A 147 0.87 8.80 14.40
N MET A 148 -0.07 8.05 13.83
CA MET A 148 0.25 6.84 13.06
C MET A 148 1.08 7.19 11.81
N VAL A 149 0.69 8.22 11.07
CA VAL A 149 1.41 8.71 9.89
C VAL A 149 2.82 9.17 10.27
N GLU A 150 2.98 9.93 11.35
CA GLU A 150 4.29 10.36 11.85
C GLU A 150 5.22 9.17 12.15
N GLN A 151 4.68 8.10 12.73
CA GLN A 151 5.46 6.90 13.07
C GLN A 151 5.76 6.01 11.86
N LEU A 152 4.87 5.94 10.87
CA LEU A 152 5.03 5.08 9.69
C LEU A 152 5.86 5.76 8.59
N ASN A 153 5.76 7.07 8.45
CA ASN A 153 6.38 7.83 7.36
C ASN A 153 7.90 7.57 7.19
N PRO A 154 8.72 7.43 8.26
CA PRO A 154 10.15 7.14 8.09
C PRO A 154 10.48 5.80 7.42
N TYR A 155 9.52 4.90 7.32
CA TYR A 155 9.68 3.56 6.73
C TYR A 155 9.14 3.47 5.29
N ILE A 156 8.54 4.55 4.80
CA ILE A 156 8.05 4.63 3.43
C ILE A 156 9.15 5.21 2.56
N VAL A 157 9.60 4.45 1.58
CA VAL A 157 10.70 4.83 0.70
C VAL A 157 10.26 4.86 -0.76
N GLN A 158 10.85 5.75 -1.54
CA GLN A 158 10.70 5.76 -2.99
C GLN A 158 11.82 4.93 -3.62
N VAL A 159 11.46 3.93 -4.43
CA VAL A 159 12.42 3.18 -5.23
C VAL A 159 12.52 3.82 -6.61
N ILE A 160 13.72 4.27 -6.98
CA ILE A 160 14.01 4.88 -8.28
C ILE A 160 14.97 3.96 -9.02
N SER A 161 14.54 3.46 -10.20
CA SER A 161 15.41 2.71 -11.10
C SER A 161 15.98 3.67 -12.15
N THR A 162 17.28 3.75 -12.22
CA THR A 162 18.02 4.44 -13.31
C THR A 162 18.43 3.40 -14.34
N LYS A 163 18.15 3.69 -15.62
CA LYS A 163 18.66 2.87 -16.74
C LYS A 163 20.12 3.19 -17.01
#